data_70cbf5cf6d8b6db4e73a9031f2b28a68
#
_entry.id   70cbf5cf6d8b6db4e73a9031f2b28a68
#
_cell.length_a   1.000
_cell.length_b   1.000
_cell.length_c   1.000
_cell.angle_alpha   90.00
_cell.angle_beta   90.00
_cell.angle_gamma   90.00
#
_symmetry.space_group_name_H-M   'P 1'
#
loop_
_entity.id
_entity.type
_entity.pdbx_description
1 polymer ?
#
loop_
_entity_poly.entity_id
_entity_poly.type
_entity_poly.pdbx_seq_one_letter_code
_entity_poly.pdbx_strand_id
1 'polypeptide(L)'
;MGGSVASATYNRPMHSAWFDNAVAWIGAHPHAAGLLIFLIAFSDALIVLGAFVPALPLLIPVGVLIGLGTLSGPYAVACAALGALAGDGLSYWIGRRWGDRLRMVWPFRRYPQMLERGEGLFRRNAFKSILIARYVGPIRPFVPAIAGMAGMPPARYLQASLLACISWAVLFLLPGWALGQAYEAVAAVADKLALVLLGLLGALALAWAVVLYSWRWFALHADSLLAQLLRWSHRHPLLGRYAAALIDRRRPETAPLLLLAVCLFAVAWLWAWLSASLMLHGGPLRLDHDVHALMFALRNPLADRMLATLAGLGSAPVLGVAFAAALLWLLWRRRWLAAGHWLGAVAVGLALTLGLDALVDMPRPPTAAGFGFPSIAVTMTTVVFGFFAVLIARELPGRQRVWPYLLAGIATALVGFARLYLGAHWLSDILGGVLLGATWVLIIGIAYRRRRERAFWMRPLAWTFYGAFALAAGYFAPRSAPQTLAQFQPPPARVLAIADWRAHGLEDPRHRFDLEIEEDLIEE
;
A
#
# COMPACT_ATOMS: atom_id res chain seq x y z
N MET A 1 -22.07 -1.32 -60.15
CA MET A 1 -20.72 -1.86 -59.84
C MET A 1 -20.47 -1.63 -58.37
N GLY A 2 -20.47 -2.71 -57.63
CA GLY A 2 -20.43 -2.69 -56.19
C GLY A 2 -19.03 -2.43 -55.66
N GLY A 3 -18.93 -1.51 -54.69
CA GLY A 3 -17.78 -1.30 -53.85
C GLY A 3 -18.06 -1.91 -52.46
N SER A 4 -17.45 -3.06 -52.23
CA SER A 4 -17.46 -3.78 -50.93
C SER A 4 -16.79 -2.93 -49.86
N VAL A 5 -17.57 -2.49 -48.88
CA VAL A 5 -17.06 -1.97 -47.62
C VAL A 5 -16.51 -3.16 -46.84
N ALA A 6 -15.19 -3.34 -46.87
CA ALA A 6 -14.48 -4.29 -46.00
C ALA A 6 -14.68 -3.83 -44.54
N SER A 7 -15.55 -4.55 -43.85
CA SER A 7 -15.68 -4.45 -42.39
C SER A 7 -14.33 -4.77 -41.76
N ALA A 8 -13.69 -3.75 -41.17
CA ALA A 8 -12.53 -3.93 -40.30
C ALA A 8 -12.93 -4.85 -39.15
N THR A 9 -12.53 -6.10 -39.22
CA THR A 9 -12.59 -7.05 -38.14
C THR A 9 -11.67 -6.52 -37.03
N TYR A 10 -12.27 -5.81 -36.10
CA TYR A 10 -11.64 -5.39 -34.86
C TYR A 10 -11.17 -6.65 -34.11
N ASN A 11 -9.88 -6.79 -34.01
CA ASN A 11 -9.22 -7.87 -33.30
C ASN A 11 -9.68 -7.84 -31.84
N ARG A 12 -10.73 -8.63 -31.50
CA ARG A 12 -11.12 -8.84 -30.09
C ARG A 12 -9.98 -9.59 -29.41
N PRO A 13 -9.44 -9.10 -28.30
CA PRO A 13 -8.39 -9.80 -27.57
C PRO A 13 -8.91 -11.19 -27.16
N MET A 14 -8.07 -12.21 -27.34
CA MET A 14 -8.36 -13.64 -27.11
C MET A 14 -8.85 -13.96 -25.69
N HIS A 15 -8.67 -13.04 -24.74
CA HIS A 15 -9.14 -13.14 -23.36
C HIS A 15 -10.65 -12.92 -23.17
N SER A 16 -11.32 -12.22 -24.10
CA SER A 16 -12.76 -11.96 -24.02
C SER A 16 -13.61 -13.21 -24.29
N ALA A 17 -13.19 -14.07 -25.22
CA ALA A 17 -13.96 -15.26 -25.62
C ALA A 17 -14.11 -16.29 -24.48
N TRP A 18 -13.09 -16.51 -23.70
CA TRP A 18 -13.18 -17.44 -22.55
C TRP A 18 -14.10 -16.88 -21.46
N PHE A 19 -13.98 -15.60 -21.16
CA PHE A 19 -14.82 -14.96 -20.15
C PHE A 19 -16.28 -14.93 -20.59
N ASP A 20 -16.55 -14.52 -21.83
CA ASP A 20 -17.90 -14.48 -22.39
C ASP A 20 -18.56 -15.88 -22.40
N ASN A 21 -17.79 -16.92 -22.73
CA ASN A 21 -18.25 -18.30 -22.68
C ASN A 21 -18.53 -18.76 -21.24
N ALA A 22 -17.70 -18.37 -20.27
CA ALA A 22 -17.93 -18.70 -18.87
C ALA A 22 -19.18 -18.00 -18.31
N VAL A 23 -19.37 -16.71 -18.64
CA VAL A 23 -20.56 -15.93 -18.25
C VAL A 23 -21.82 -16.54 -18.86
N ALA A 24 -21.80 -16.89 -20.15
CA ALA A 24 -22.91 -17.55 -20.84
C ALA A 24 -23.24 -18.92 -20.23
N TRP A 25 -22.23 -19.73 -19.91
CA TRP A 25 -22.41 -21.04 -19.28
C TRP A 25 -23.04 -20.93 -17.89
N ILE A 26 -22.57 -19.96 -17.07
CA ILE A 26 -23.10 -19.72 -15.72
C ILE A 26 -24.56 -19.23 -15.81
N GLY A 27 -24.86 -18.33 -16.75
CA GLY A 27 -26.23 -17.86 -17.01
C GLY A 27 -27.17 -19.00 -17.41
N ALA A 28 -26.68 -20.00 -18.16
CA ALA A 28 -27.45 -21.18 -18.55
C ALA A 28 -27.60 -22.20 -17.39
N HIS A 29 -26.72 -22.18 -16.39
CA HIS A 29 -26.69 -23.18 -15.31
C HIS A 29 -26.63 -22.53 -13.90
N PRO A 30 -27.65 -21.74 -13.49
CA PRO A 30 -27.61 -20.98 -12.23
C PRO A 30 -27.51 -21.89 -10.99
N HIS A 31 -28.06 -23.10 -11.03
CA HIS A 31 -27.95 -24.06 -9.93
C HIS A 31 -26.53 -24.61 -9.76
N ALA A 32 -25.79 -24.83 -10.84
CA ALA A 32 -24.40 -25.24 -10.79
C ALA A 32 -23.52 -24.13 -10.22
N ALA A 33 -23.78 -22.88 -10.62
CA ALA A 33 -23.12 -21.70 -10.05
C ALA A 33 -23.39 -21.59 -8.53
N GLY A 34 -24.65 -21.74 -8.12
CA GLY A 34 -25.03 -21.74 -6.69
C GLY A 34 -24.33 -22.82 -5.88
N LEU A 35 -24.23 -24.03 -6.42
CA LEU A 35 -23.49 -25.14 -5.79
C LEU A 35 -22.00 -24.81 -5.66
N LEU A 36 -21.39 -24.25 -6.69
CA LEU A 36 -19.99 -23.85 -6.65
C LEU A 36 -19.74 -22.78 -5.58
N ILE A 37 -20.61 -21.75 -5.51
CA ILE A 37 -20.55 -20.70 -4.48
C ILE A 37 -20.67 -21.31 -3.09
N PHE A 38 -21.62 -22.23 -2.90
CA PHE A 38 -21.80 -22.96 -1.65
C PHE A 38 -20.53 -23.72 -1.28
N LEU A 39 -19.94 -24.48 -2.21
CA LEU A 39 -18.74 -25.28 -1.96
C LEU A 39 -17.52 -24.42 -1.64
N ILE A 40 -17.33 -23.29 -2.33
CA ILE A 40 -16.26 -22.32 -2.02
C ILE A 40 -16.42 -21.82 -0.58
N ALA A 41 -17.61 -21.33 -0.24
CA ALA A 41 -17.88 -20.78 1.08
C ALA A 41 -17.83 -21.85 2.19
N PHE A 42 -18.28 -23.08 1.90
CA PHE A 42 -18.18 -24.24 2.80
C PHE A 42 -16.72 -24.60 3.08
N SER A 43 -15.91 -24.74 2.02
CA SER A 43 -14.50 -25.11 2.14
C SER A 43 -13.70 -24.06 2.92
N ASP A 44 -14.00 -22.77 2.68
CA ASP A 44 -13.40 -21.64 3.37
C ASP A 44 -13.78 -21.57 4.88
N ALA A 45 -14.94 -22.08 5.25
CA ALA A 45 -15.40 -22.11 6.64
C ALA A 45 -14.93 -23.37 7.41
N LEU A 46 -14.32 -24.36 6.75
CA LEU A 46 -13.78 -25.56 7.40
C LEU A 46 -12.49 -25.28 8.15
N ILE A 47 -12.34 -25.88 9.33
CA ILE A 47 -11.26 -25.65 10.30
C ILE A 47 -9.83 -25.77 9.72
N VAL A 48 -9.61 -26.64 8.73
CA VAL A 48 -8.29 -26.87 8.13
C VAL A 48 -8.25 -26.29 6.72
N LEU A 49 -9.25 -26.58 5.90
CA LEU A 49 -9.29 -26.13 4.51
C LEU A 49 -9.41 -24.61 4.39
N GLY A 50 -10.14 -23.97 5.28
CA GLY A 50 -10.33 -22.52 5.26
C GLY A 50 -9.04 -21.69 5.48
N ALA A 51 -7.97 -22.32 5.97
CA ALA A 51 -6.67 -21.67 6.05
C ALA A 51 -5.95 -21.61 4.69
N PHE A 52 -6.34 -22.45 3.74
CA PHE A 52 -5.72 -22.57 2.41
C PHE A 52 -6.59 -22.03 1.27
N VAL A 53 -7.91 -21.96 1.48
CA VAL A 53 -8.85 -21.49 0.46
C VAL A 53 -8.94 -19.95 0.49
N PRO A 54 -8.49 -19.24 -0.56
CA PRO A 54 -8.58 -17.79 -0.65
C PRO A 54 -9.98 -17.38 -1.13
N ALA A 55 -10.99 -17.37 -0.25
CA ALA A 55 -12.38 -17.12 -0.62
C ALA A 55 -12.59 -15.74 -1.28
N LEU A 56 -11.87 -14.69 -0.84
CA LEU A 56 -12.02 -13.35 -1.40
C LEU A 56 -11.75 -13.30 -2.91
N PRO A 57 -10.60 -13.78 -3.44
CA PRO A 57 -10.37 -13.83 -4.88
C PRO A 57 -11.36 -14.72 -5.64
N LEU A 58 -11.92 -15.74 -5.01
CA LEU A 58 -12.88 -16.64 -5.63
C LEU A 58 -14.31 -16.07 -5.66
N LEU A 59 -14.69 -15.22 -4.70
CA LEU A 59 -16.02 -14.62 -4.62
C LEU A 59 -16.13 -13.28 -5.37
N ILE A 60 -15.03 -12.58 -5.63
CA ILE A 60 -15.05 -11.36 -6.46
C ILE A 60 -15.64 -11.63 -7.86
N PRO A 61 -15.21 -12.65 -8.63
CA PRO A 61 -15.83 -13.00 -9.92
C PRO A 61 -17.33 -13.27 -9.80
N VAL A 62 -17.77 -13.93 -8.73
CA VAL A 62 -19.21 -14.17 -8.48
C VAL A 62 -19.94 -12.83 -8.29
N GLY A 63 -19.34 -11.90 -7.54
CA GLY A 63 -19.88 -10.55 -7.41
C GLY A 63 -19.98 -9.81 -8.75
N VAL A 64 -18.98 -9.95 -9.64
CA VAL A 64 -19.03 -9.39 -10.99
C VAL A 64 -20.22 -9.94 -11.78
N LEU A 65 -20.48 -11.23 -11.73
CA LEU A 65 -21.64 -11.85 -12.38
C LEU A 65 -22.98 -11.33 -11.84
N ILE A 66 -23.04 -11.01 -10.55
CA ILE A 66 -24.22 -10.34 -9.96
C ILE A 66 -24.35 -8.92 -10.53
N GLY A 67 -23.25 -8.19 -10.64
CA GLY A 67 -23.23 -6.84 -11.19
C GLY A 67 -23.63 -6.76 -12.67
N LEU A 68 -23.26 -7.78 -13.45
CA LEU A 68 -23.67 -7.96 -14.86
C LEU A 68 -25.12 -8.43 -15.03
N GLY A 69 -25.84 -8.73 -13.93
CA GLY A 69 -27.22 -9.21 -13.98
C GLY A 69 -27.38 -10.68 -14.40
N THR A 70 -26.29 -11.42 -14.58
CA THR A 70 -26.32 -12.86 -14.96
C THR A 70 -26.66 -13.78 -13.80
N LEU A 71 -26.44 -13.33 -12.56
CA LEU A 71 -26.74 -14.10 -11.36
C LEU A 71 -27.53 -13.23 -10.36
N SER A 72 -28.57 -13.80 -9.75
CA SER A 72 -29.34 -13.10 -8.72
C SER A 72 -28.51 -12.89 -7.45
N GLY A 73 -28.39 -11.64 -7.01
CA GLY A 73 -27.64 -11.26 -5.81
C GLY A 73 -28.14 -11.97 -4.54
N PRO A 74 -29.46 -11.95 -4.23
CA PRO A 74 -30.01 -12.66 -3.08
C PRO A 74 -29.74 -14.17 -3.10
N TYR A 75 -29.81 -14.79 -4.29
CA TYR A 75 -29.51 -16.21 -4.47
C TYR A 75 -28.03 -16.52 -4.16
N ALA A 76 -27.11 -15.74 -4.72
CA ALA A 76 -25.67 -15.92 -4.48
C ALA A 76 -25.30 -15.71 -3.00
N VAL A 77 -25.87 -14.66 -2.37
CA VAL A 77 -25.70 -14.42 -0.93
C VAL A 77 -26.22 -15.58 -0.10
N ALA A 78 -27.40 -16.11 -0.45
CA ALA A 78 -27.97 -17.28 0.26
C ALA A 78 -27.08 -18.51 0.12
N CYS A 79 -26.61 -18.83 -1.09
CA CYS A 79 -25.70 -19.97 -1.32
C CYS A 79 -24.37 -19.80 -0.55
N ALA A 80 -23.76 -18.62 -0.59
CA ALA A 80 -22.54 -18.33 0.15
C ALA A 80 -22.74 -18.40 1.67
N ALA A 81 -23.82 -17.80 2.18
CA ALA A 81 -24.13 -17.82 3.60
C ALA A 81 -24.45 -19.24 4.12
N LEU A 82 -25.22 -20.03 3.35
CA LEU A 82 -25.55 -21.42 3.71
C LEU A 82 -24.31 -22.31 3.65
N GLY A 83 -23.46 -22.17 2.62
CA GLY A 83 -22.18 -22.89 2.53
C GLY A 83 -21.29 -22.59 3.73
N ALA A 84 -21.11 -21.31 4.03
CA ALA A 84 -20.32 -20.87 5.17
C ALA A 84 -20.90 -21.35 6.52
N LEU A 85 -22.22 -21.29 6.69
CA LEU A 85 -22.92 -21.77 7.89
C LEU A 85 -22.77 -23.28 8.08
N ALA A 86 -22.85 -24.04 6.99
CA ALA A 86 -22.67 -25.50 7.01
C ALA A 86 -21.21 -25.87 7.39
N GLY A 87 -20.22 -25.18 6.81
CA GLY A 87 -18.80 -25.37 7.15
C GLY A 87 -18.46 -24.99 8.59
N ASP A 88 -18.98 -23.85 9.04
CA ASP A 88 -18.87 -23.39 10.44
C ASP A 88 -19.56 -24.37 11.41
N GLY A 89 -20.76 -24.84 11.05
CA GLY A 89 -21.50 -25.79 11.85
C GLY A 89 -20.77 -27.12 12.01
N LEU A 90 -20.18 -27.62 10.92
CA LEU A 90 -19.35 -28.84 10.96
C LEU A 90 -18.10 -28.62 11.81
N SER A 91 -17.41 -27.51 11.63
CA SER A 91 -16.22 -27.14 12.42
C SER A 91 -16.55 -27.00 13.92
N TYR A 92 -17.70 -26.39 14.25
CA TYR A 92 -18.21 -26.29 15.61
C TYR A 92 -18.54 -27.67 16.20
N TRP A 93 -19.23 -28.54 15.44
CA TRP A 93 -19.56 -29.88 15.88
C TRP A 93 -18.31 -30.73 16.13
N ILE A 94 -17.32 -30.66 15.24
CA ILE A 94 -16.01 -31.30 15.41
C ILE A 94 -15.33 -30.78 16.69
N GLY A 95 -15.34 -29.49 16.94
CA GLY A 95 -14.79 -28.87 18.15
C GLY A 95 -15.49 -29.38 19.41
N ARG A 96 -16.83 -29.48 19.37
CA ARG A 96 -17.63 -29.93 20.51
C ARG A 96 -17.45 -31.42 20.82
N ARG A 97 -17.28 -32.24 19.77
CA ARG A 97 -17.24 -33.71 19.91
C ARG A 97 -15.84 -34.24 20.22
N TRP A 98 -14.80 -33.60 19.68
CA TRP A 98 -13.41 -34.04 19.77
C TRP A 98 -12.46 -32.97 20.31
N GLY A 99 -12.95 -32.03 21.09
CA GLY A 99 -12.18 -30.88 21.56
C GLY A 99 -10.85 -31.23 22.22
N ASP A 100 -10.84 -32.24 23.10
CA ASP A 100 -9.61 -32.68 23.79
C ASP A 100 -8.58 -33.28 22.84
N ARG A 101 -9.03 -34.03 21.82
CA ARG A 101 -8.14 -34.56 20.77
C ARG A 101 -7.61 -33.47 19.84
N LEU A 102 -8.46 -32.51 19.51
CA LEU A 102 -8.07 -31.37 18.67
C LEU A 102 -6.99 -30.51 19.32
N ARG A 103 -6.96 -30.37 20.64
CA ARG A 103 -5.90 -29.66 21.37
C ARG A 103 -4.52 -30.29 21.15
N MET A 104 -4.46 -31.61 20.85
CA MET A 104 -3.19 -32.32 20.61
C MET A 104 -2.75 -32.33 19.14
N VAL A 105 -3.61 -31.90 18.21
CA VAL A 105 -3.35 -31.91 16.76
C VAL A 105 -2.90 -30.53 16.30
N TRP A 106 -2.10 -30.49 15.21
CA TRP A 106 -1.80 -29.24 14.51
C TRP A 106 -3.12 -28.63 13.99
N PRO A 107 -3.37 -27.29 14.13
CA PRO A 107 -2.42 -26.25 14.59
C PRO A 107 -2.48 -25.93 16.09
N PHE A 108 -3.46 -26.45 16.86
CA PHE A 108 -3.69 -26.08 18.26
C PHE A 108 -2.53 -26.47 19.18
N ARG A 109 -1.90 -27.63 18.92
CA ARG A 109 -0.71 -28.06 19.66
C ARG A 109 0.46 -27.08 19.52
N ARG A 110 0.61 -26.44 18.35
CA ARG A 110 1.73 -25.51 18.10
C ARG A 110 1.46 -24.12 18.64
N TYR A 111 0.20 -23.74 18.81
CA TYR A 111 -0.21 -22.40 19.23
C TYR A 111 -1.22 -22.42 20.39
N PRO A 112 -0.87 -22.99 21.56
CA PRO A 112 -1.79 -23.11 22.69
C PRO A 112 -2.29 -21.76 23.20
N GLN A 113 -1.47 -20.72 23.11
CA GLN A 113 -1.86 -19.35 23.48
C GLN A 113 -3.01 -18.78 22.64
N MET A 114 -3.20 -19.23 21.39
CA MET A 114 -4.34 -18.81 20.56
C MET A 114 -5.63 -19.42 21.09
N LEU A 115 -5.57 -20.65 21.58
CA LEU A 115 -6.71 -21.34 22.15
C LEU A 115 -7.14 -20.69 23.47
N GLU A 116 -6.19 -20.44 24.38
CA GLU A 116 -6.47 -19.77 25.67
C GLU A 116 -7.04 -18.36 25.48
N ARG A 117 -6.49 -17.58 24.56
CA ARG A 117 -7.02 -16.25 24.22
C ARG A 117 -8.41 -16.34 23.60
N GLY A 118 -8.64 -17.31 22.72
CA GLY A 118 -9.95 -17.58 22.12
C GLY A 118 -10.98 -17.92 23.21
N GLU A 119 -10.69 -18.87 24.07
CA GLU A 119 -11.55 -19.26 25.19
C GLU A 119 -11.86 -18.09 26.13
N GLY A 120 -10.86 -17.26 26.44
CA GLY A 120 -11.02 -16.04 27.26
C GLY A 120 -11.94 -14.99 26.63
N LEU A 121 -11.88 -14.80 25.30
CA LEU A 121 -12.78 -13.92 24.55
C LEU A 121 -14.21 -14.47 24.55
N PHE A 122 -14.38 -15.77 24.35
CA PHE A 122 -15.70 -16.42 24.37
C PHE A 122 -16.40 -16.35 25.73
N ARG A 123 -15.64 -16.46 26.82
CA ARG A 123 -16.21 -16.31 28.19
C ARG A 123 -16.75 -14.91 28.47
N ARG A 124 -16.16 -13.88 27.87
CA ARG A 124 -16.59 -12.48 28.10
C ARG A 124 -17.80 -12.08 27.26
N ASN A 125 -17.83 -12.40 25.97
CA ASN A 125 -18.90 -12.03 25.04
C ASN A 125 -18.92 -12.95 23.82
N ALA A 126 -19.40 -14.18 23.99
CA ALA A 126 -19.39 -15.23 22.96
C ALA A 126 -20.00 -14.78 21.63
N PHE A 127 -21.14 -14.07 21.65
CA PHE A 127 -21.83 -13.64 20.44
C PHE A 127 -21.00 -12.63 19.63
N LYS A 128 -20.48 -11.58 20.28
CA LYS A 128 -19.64 -10.56 19.62
C LYS A 128 -18.34 -11.14 19.13
N SER A 129 -17.78 -12.12 19.85
CA SER A 129 -16.52 -12.76 19.48
C SER A 129 -16.65 -13.55 18.17
N ILE A 130 -17.75 -14.26 17.93
CA ILE A 130 -18.01 -14.98 16.67
C ILE A 130 -18.14 -13.98 15.52
N LEU A 131 -18.92 -12.90 15.72
CA LEU A 131 -19.15 -11.91 14.67
C LEU A 131 -17.85 -11.23 14.23
N ILE A 132 -17.04 -10.77 15.18
CA ILE A 132 -15.80 -10.04 14.92
C ILE A 132 -14.72 -10.98 14.37
N ALA A 133 -14.61 -12.17 14.92
CA ALA A 133 -13.55 -13.11 14.55
C ALA A 133 -13.66 -13.58 13.10
N ARG A 134 -14.85 -13.55 12.48
CA ARG A 134 -15.05 -13.87 11.07
C ARG A 134 -14.33 -12.93 10.12
N TYR A 135 -14.08 -11.69 10.56
CA TYR A 135 -13.34 -10.67 9.80
C TYR A 135 -11.84 -10.64 10.09
N VAL A 136 -11.37 -11.45 11.06
CA VAL A 136 -9.95 -11.55 11.41
C VAL A 136 -9.33 -12.75 10.67
N GLY A 137 -8.75 -12.51 9.50
CA GLY A 137 -8.32 -13.51 8.51
C GLY A 137 -7.68 -14.81 9.06
N PRO A 138 -6.51 -14.78 9.75
CA PRO A 138 -5.81 -16.01 10.13
C PRO A 138 -6.51 -16.87 11.20
N ILE A 139 -7.39 -16.28 12.01
CA ILE A 139 -8.05 -16.94 13.14
C ILE A 139 -9.42 -17.48 12.74
N ARG A 140 -10.01 -16.94 11.69
CA ARG A 140 -11.37 -17.20 11.23
C ARG A 140 -11.75 -18.67 11.14
N PRO A 141 -10.98 -19.59 10.49
CA PRO A 141 -11.39 -20.99 10.33
C PRO A 141 -11.41 -21.78 11.66
N PHE A 142 -10.72 -21.27 12.68
CA PHE A 142 -10.57 -21.96 13.96
C PHE A 142 -11.63 -21.56 14.98
N VAL A 143 -12.26 -20.41 14.80
CA VAL A 143 -13.24 -19.85 15.75
C VAL A 143 -14.44 -20.74 16.00
N PRO A 144 -15.08 -21.37 14.97
CA PRO A 144 -16.18 -22.31 15.17
C PRO A 144 -15.79 -23.49 16.05
N ALA A 145 -14.62 -24.07 15.81
CA ALA A 145 -14.14 -25.19 16.60
C ALA A 145 -13.81 -24.80 18.04
N ILE A 146 -13.20 -23.61 18.25
CA ILE A 146 -12.94 -23.07 19.59
C ILE A 146 -14.25 -22.84 20.35
N ALA A 147 -15.30 -22.33 19.69
CA ALA A 147 -16.62 -22.17 20.27
C ALA A 147 -17.22 -23.50 20.69
N GLY A 148 -17.04 -24.55 19.86
CA GLY A 148 -17.43 -25.92 20.18
C GLY A 148 -16.68 -26.49 21.37
N MET A 149 -15.35 -26.35 21.41
CA MET A 149 -14.49 -26.74 22.53
C MET A 149 -14.82 -26.04 23.83
N ALA A 150 -15.19 -24.74 23.76
CA ALA A 150 -15.60 -23.95 24.91
C ALA A 150 -17.02 -24.27 25.43
N GLY A 151 -17.71 -25.23 24.80
CA GLY A 151 -19.03 -25.68 25.23
C GLY A 151 -20.19 -24.71 24.99
N MET A 152 -20.05 -23.77 24.05
CA MET A 152 -21.10 -22.80 23.73
C MET A 152 -22.41 -23.52 23.34
N PRO A 153 -23.59 -23.08 23.81
CA PRO A 153 -24.88 -23.69 23.42
C PRO A 153 -25.10 -23.57 21.90
N PRO A 154 -25.54 -24.69 21.22
CA PRO A 154 -25.71 -24.70 19.76
C PRO A 154 -26.61 -23.61 19.20
N ALA A 155 -27.72 -23.33 19.88
CA ALA A 155 -28.68 -22.33 19.45
C ALA A 155 -28.06 -20.91 19.44
N ARG A 156 -27.31 -20.55 20.46
CA ARG A 156 -26.59 -19.24 20.52
C ARG A 156 -25.49 -19.15 19.49
N TYR A 157 -24.78 -20.26 19.27
CA TYR A 157 -23.75 -20.35 18.24
C TYR A 157 -24.36 -20.14 16.85
N LEU A 158 -25.45 -20.85 16.53
CA LEU A 158 -26.12 -20.81 15.24
C LEU A 158 -26.64 -19.39 14.92
N GLN A 159 -27.26 -18.72 15.90
CA GLN A 159 -27.72 -17.33 15.73
C GLN A 159 -26.56 -16.38 15.41
N ALA A 160 -25.47 -16.44 16.17
CA ALA A 160 -24.29 -15.60 15.93
C ALA A 160 -23.63 -15.91 14.59
N SER A 161 -23.48 -17.21 14.25
CA SER A 161 -22.87 -17.64 13.00
C SER A 161 -23.72 -17.29 11.79
N LEU A 162 -25.06 -17.39 11.88
CA LEU A 162 -25.97 -17.02 10.79
C LEU A 162 -25.80 -15.52 10.41
N LEU A 163 -25.83 -14.64 11.39
CA LEU A 163 -25.63 -13.20 11.15
C LEU A 163 -24.23 -12.90 10.61
N ALA A 164 -23.21 -13.59 11.15
CA ALA A 164 -21.84 -13.45 10.69
C ALA A 164 -21.67 -13.97 9.25
N CYS A 165 -22.31 -15.07 8.86
CA CYS A 165 -22.24 -15.63 7.52
C CYS A 165 -22.92 -14.74 6.48
N ILE A 166 -24.10 -14.20 6.79
CA ILE A 166 -24.82 -13.31 5.89
C ILE A 166 -24.03 -12.00 5.68
N SER A 167 -23.60 -11.35 6.77
CA SER A 167 -22.83 -10.11 6.67
C SER A 167 -21.50 -10.29 5.94
N TRP A 168 -20.84 -11.43 6.14
CA TRP A 168 -19.63 -11.79 5.44
C TRP A 168 -19.86 -12.04 3.93
N ALA A 169 -20.91 -12.79 3.59
CA ALA A 169 -21.24 -13.06 2.19
C ALA A 169 -21.52 -11.75 1.42
N VAL A 170 -22.31 -10.85 2.00
CA VAL A 170 -22.58 -9.53 1.41
C VAL A 170 -21.28 -8.75 1.25
N LEU A 171 -20.45 -8.66 2.29
CA LEU A 171 -19.21 -7.88 2.25
C LEU A 171 -18.22 -8.39 1.21
N PHE A 172 -18.16 -9.72 1.00
CA PHE A 172 -17.20 -10.33 0.07
C PHE A 172 -17.70 -10.31 -1.39
N LEU A 173 -19.00 -10.29 -1.61
CA LEU A 173 -19.60 -10.17 -2.95
C LEU A 173 -19.71 -8.70 -3.41
N LEU A 174 -19.80 -7.74 -2.48
CA LEU A 174 -20.01 -6.33 -2.77
C LEU A 174 -18.92 -5.70 -3.68
N PRO A 175 -17.61 -5.94 -3.49
CA PRO A 175 -16.58 -5.40 -4.38
C PRO A 175 -16.74 -5.89 -5.82
N GLY A 176 -17.03 -7.18 -5.98
CA GLY A 176 -17.29 -7.78 -7.29
C GLY A 176 -18.55 -7.22 -7.94
N TRP A 177 -19.63 -7.05 -7.19
CA TRP A 177 -20.86 -6.44 -7.67
C TRP A 177 -20.63 -5.01 -8.17
N ALA A 178 -19.90 -4.19 -7.44
CA ALA A 178 -19.55 -2.83 -7.85
C ALA A 178 -18.70 -2.82 -9.14
N LEU A 179 -17.76 -3.77 -9.27
CA LEU A 179 -16.98 -3.95 -10.51
C LEU A 179 -17.86 -4.40 -11.67
N GLY A 180 -18.81 -5.29 -11.45
CA GLY A 180 -19.76 -5.76 -12.47
C GLY A 180 -20.68 -4.65 -12.99
N GLN A 181 -21.16 -3.77 -12.11
CA GLN A 181 -21.95 -2.59 -12.49
C GLN A 181 -21.16 -1.60 -13.37
N ALA A 182 -19.84 -1.56 -13.19
CA ALA A 182 -18.94 -0.71 -13.97
C ALA A 182 -18.30 -1.45 -15.15
N TYR A 183 -18.78 -2.65 -15.50
CA TYR A 183 -18.10 -3.57 -16.43
C TYR A 183 -17.74 -2.94 -17.77
N GLU A 184 -18.68 -2.24 -18.43
CA GLU A 184 -18.40 -1.61 -19.73
C GLU A 184 -17.29 -0.56 -19.64
N ALA A 185 -17.33 0.26 -18.58
CA ALA A 185 -16.28 1.25 -18.32
C ALA A 185 -14.95 0.59 -17.93
N VAL A 186 -14.98 -0.55 -17.24
CA VAL A 186 -13.79 -1.32 -16.84
C VAL A 186 -13.24 -2.11 -18.03
N ALA A 187 -14.08 -2.76 -18.83
CA ALA A 187 -13.64 -3.56 -19.97
C ALA A 187 -12.85 -2.74 -20.99
N ALA A 188 -13.25 -1.50 -21.23
CA ALA A 188 -12.54 -0.59 -22.14
C ALA A 188 -11.10 -0.25 -21.68
N VAL A 189 -10.79 -0.41 -20.39
CA VAL A 189 -9.50 -0.04 -19.80
C VAL A 189 -8.86 -1.17 -18.97
N ALA A 190 -9.45 -2.37 -19.01
CA ALA A 190 -9.10 -3.48 -18.12
C ALA A 190 -7.60 -3.84 -18.18
N ASP A 191 -7.04 -3.96 -19.37
CA ASP A 191 -5.63 -4.33 -19.55
C ASP A 191 -4.70 -3.27 -18.94
N LYS A 192 -4.97 -2.00 -19.23
CA LYS A 192 -4.19 -0.88 -18.69
C LYS A 192 -4.35 -0.77 -17.16
N LEU A 193 -5.58 -0.92 -16.67
CA LEU A 193 -5.86 -0.90 -15.22
C LEU A 193 -5.18 -2.05 -14.49
N ALA A 194 -5.20 -3.25 -15.06
CA ALA A 194 -4.52 -4.42 -14.49
C ALA A 194 -2.99 -4.18 -14.37
N LEU A 195 -2.37 -3.61 -15.40
CA LEU A 195 -0.93 -3.27 -15.36
C LEU A 195 -0.63 -2.18 -14.33
N VAL A 196 -1.47 -1.17 -14.19
CA VAL A 196 -1.34 -0.13 -13.15
C VAL A 196 -1.44 -0.74 -11.76
N LEU A 197 -2.43 -1.60 -11.52
CA LEU A 197 -2.59 -2.28 -10.23
C LEU A 197 -1.42 -3.23 -9.94
N LEU A 198 -0.93 -3.93 -10.95
CA LEU A 198 0.26 -4.79 -10.81
C LEU A 198 1.50 -3.95 -10.46
N GLY A 199 1.70 -2.81 -11.13
CA GLY A 199 2.77 -1.87 -10.81
C GLY A 199 2.68 -1.34 -9.38
N LEU A 200 1.48 -0.95 -8.94
CA LEU A 200 1.23 -0.51 -7.57
C LEU A 200 1.51 -1.62 -6.56
N LEU A 201 1.04 -2.84 -6.80
CA LEU A 201 1.32 -3.99 -5.95
C LEU A 201 2.81 -4.30 -5.93
N GLY A 202 3.50 -4.19 -7.07
CA GLY A 202 4.95 -4.33 -7.17
C GLY A 202 5.68 -3.29 -6.31
N ALA A 203 5.29 -2.03 -6.37
CA ALA A 203 5.86 -0.96 -5.55
C ALA A 203 5.64 -1.21 -4.04
N LEU A 204 4.44 -1.66 -3.66
CA LEU A 204 4.12 -2.02 -2.27
C LEU A 204 4.90 -3.24 -1.80
N ALA A 205 5.02 -4.27 -2.65
CA ALA A 205 5.81 -5.47 -2.37
C ALA A 205 7.30 -5.14 -2.23
N LEU A 206 7.83 -4.25 -3.07
CA LEU A 206 9.20 -3.77 -2.96
C LEU A 206 9.43 -3.02 -1.65
N ALA A 207 8.56 -2.07 -1.30
CA ALA A 207 8.64 -1.34 -0.03
C ALA A 207 8.61 -2.31 1.16
N TRP A 208 7.71 -3.28 1.14
CA TRP A 208 7.60 -4.33 2.15
C TRP A 208 8.86 -5.21 2.22
N ALA A 209 9.38 -5.65 1.07
CA ALA A 209 10.60 -6.45 0.97
C ALA A 209 11.82 -5.70 1.50
N VAL A 210 11.99 -4.42 1.12
CA VAL A 210 13.10 -3.57 1.59
C VAL A 210 13.08 -3.45 3.11
N VAL A 211 11.93 -3.14 3.72
CA VAL A 211 11.81 -3.01 5.18
C VAL A 211 12.08 -4.34 5.89
N LEU A 212 11.47 -5.44 5.42
CA LEU A 212 11.66 -6.75 6.04
C LEU A 212 13.06 -7.30 5.85
N TYR A 213 13.62 -7.18 4.65
CA TYR A 213 14.97 -7.66 4.35
C TYR A 213 16.01 -6.88 5.17
N SER A 214 15.90 -5.56 5.20
CA SER A 214 16.77 -4.70 6.02
C SER A 214 16.68 -5.08 7.49
N TRP A 215 15.47 -5.31 8.01
CA TRP A 215 15.26 -5.74 9.40
C TRP A 215 15.88 -7.11 9.67
N ARG A 216 15.67 -8.11 8.79
CA ARG A 216 16.21 -9.47 8.97
C ARG A 216 17.72 -9.49 8.85
N TRP A 217 18.27 -8.84 7.84
CA TRP A 217 19.70 -8.76 7.61
C TRP A 217 20.40 -8.17 8.83
N PHE A 218 19.82 -7.10 9.35
CA PHE A 218 20.33 -6.46 10.55
C PHE A 218 20.25 -7.36 11.79
N ALA A 219 19.09 -7.98 12.05
CA ALA A 219 18.93 -8.87 13.19
C ALA A 219 19.97 -10.02 13.21
N LEU A 220 20.46 -10.42 12.04
CA LEU A 220 21.47 -11.47 11.89
C LEU A 220 22.91 -10.94 12.01
N HIS A 221 23.18 -9.70 11.60
CA HIS A 221 24.54 -9.18 11.47
C HIS A 221 24.92 -8.11 12.51
N ALA A 222 24.00 -7.71 13.39
CA ALA A 222 24.23 -6.64 14.35
C ALA A 222 25.49 -6.85 15.21
N ASP A 223 25.68 -8.05 15.74
CA ASP A 223 26.82 -8.36 16.63
C ASP A 223 28.15 -8.42 15.86
N SER A 224 28.15 -8.95 14.63
CA SER A 224 29.34 -9.02 13.79
C SER A 224 29.80 -7.64 13.31
N LEU A 225 28.84 -6.78 12.92
CA LEU A 225 29.10 -5.39 12.55
C LEU A 225 29.66 -4.58 13.72
N LEU A 226 29.07 -4.76 14.91
CA LEU A 226 29.56 -4.12 16.12
C LEU A 226 31.02 -4.53 16.42
N ALA A 227 31.32 -5.82 16.31
CA ALA A 227 32.69 -6.32 16.54
C ALA A 227 33.67 -5.81 15.46
N GLN A 228 33.26 -5.69 14.18
CA GLN A 228 34.10 -5.14 13.12
C GLN A 228 34.37 -3.66 13.32
N LEU A 229 33.35 -2.87 13.67
CA LEU A 229 33.50 -1.44 13.88
C LEU A 229 34.36 -1.12 15.12
N LEU A 230 34.25 -1.89 16.19
CA LEU A 230 35.11 -1.76 17.34
C LEU A 230 36.57 -2.03 16.96
N ARG A 231 36.86 -3.08 16.19
CA ARG A 231 38.21 -3.37 15.68
C ARG A 231 38.77 -2.26 14.82
N TRP A 232 37.93 -1.71 13.93
CA TRP A 232 38.29 -0.58 13.06
C TRP A 232 38.56 0.70 13.89
N SER A 233 37.70 0.99 14.86
CA SER A 233 37.83 2.15 15.77
C SER A 233 39.16 2.14 16.52
N HIS A 234 39.60 0.97 16.99
CA HIS A 234 40.90 0.83 17.65
C HIS A 234 42.10 1.04 16.72
N ARG A 235 41.93 0.79 15.43
CA ARG A 235 42.99 1.01 14.41
C ARG A 235 43.11 2.45 13.93
N HIS A 236 42.08 3.29 14.14
CA HIS A 236 42.03 4.66 13.62
C HIS A 236 41.71 5.67 14.76
N PRO A 237 42.71 6.11 15.51
CA PRO A 237 42.47 6.88 16.74
C PRO A 237 41.82 8.26 16.55
N LEU A 238 42.01 8.90 15.40
CA LEU A 238 41.38 10.21 15.09
C LEU A 238 39.87 10.09 14.80
N LEU A 239 39.46 9.14 13.98
CA LEU A 239 38.07 8.90 13.63
C LEU A 239 37.40 7.93 14.61
N GLY A 240 38.18 7.01 15.18
CA GLY A 240 37.70 5.99 16.10
C GLY A 240 37.17 6.53 17.41
N ARG A 241 37.66 7.69 17.90
CA ARG A 241 37.14 8.32 19.13
C ARG A 241 35.67 8.78 18.95
N TYR A 242 35.28 9.20 17.75
CA TYR A 242 33.87 9.55 17.45
C TYR A 242 33.02 8.30 17.32
N ALA A 243 33.55 7.25 16.69
CA ALA A 243 32.90 5.95 16.64
C ALA A 243 32.81 5.30 18.05
N ALA A 244 33.86 5.36 18.86
CA ALA A 244 33.85 4.87 20.21
C ALA A 244 32.89 5.61 21.16
N ALA A 245 32.69 6.92 20.93
CA ALA A 245 31.69 7.71 21.66
C ALA A 245 30.24 7.29 21.31
N LEU A 246 30.04 6.66 20.15
CA LEU A 246 28.76 6.05 19.73
C LEU A 246 28.56 4.64 20.31
N ILE A 247 29.64 3.95 20.69
CA ILE A 247 29.65 2.52 20.99
C ILE A 247 29.98 2.31 22.48
N ASP A 248 29.01 2.51 23.35
CA ASP A 248 29.10 2.06 24.73
C ASP A 248 28.51 0.64 24.86
N ARG A 249 29.38 -0.37 24.88
CA ARG A 249 29.00 -1.80 24.93
C ARG A 249 28.14 -2.18 26.12
N ARG A 250 28.10 -1.32 27.15
CA ARG A 250 27.27 -1.51 28.35
C ARG A 250 25.82 -1.07 28.16
N ARG A 251 25.50 -0.45 27.04
CA ARG A 251 24.13 0.03 26.75
C ARG A 251 23.41 -0.90 25.77
N PRO A 252 22.21 -1.38 26.10
CA PRO A 252 21.42 -2.26 25.21
C PRO A 252 21.01 -1.59 23.88
N GLU A 253 21.18 -0.27 23.77
CA GLU A 253 20.82 0.53 22.58
C GLU A 253 21.97 0.69 21.58
N THR A 254 23.17 0.18 21.86
CA THR A 254 24.35 0.40 21.00
C THR A 254 24.20 -0.27 19.62
N ALA A 255 23.71 -1.50 19.60
CA ALA A 255 23.49 -2.22 18.34
C ALA A 255 22.43 -1.52 17.43
N PRO A 256 21.27 -1.06 17.93
CA PRO A 256 20.34 -0.26 17.13
C PRO A 256 20.92 1.05 16.61
N LEU A 257 21.74 1.76 17.41
CA LEU A 257 22.37 3.02 16.98
C LEU A 257 23.40 2.80 15.87
N LEU A 258 24.19 1.73 15.98
CA LEU A 258 25.13 1.37 14.93
C LEU A 258 24.44 1.04 13.61
N LEU A 259 23.35 0.29 13.67
CA LEU A 259 22.53 0.05 12.49
C LEU A 259 22.12 1.34 11.81
N LEU A 260 21.50 2.21 12.61
CA LEU A 260 21.01 3.48 12.07
C LEU A 260 22.16 4.28 11.43
N ALA A 261 23.38 4.20 11.99
CA ALA A 261 24.56 4.84 11.40
C ALA A 261 24.99 4.19 10.07
N VAL A 262 24.99 2.85 9.97
CA VAL A 262 25.29 2.14 8.72
C VAL A 262 24.23 2.41 7.66
N CYS A 263 22.96 2.35 8.03
CA CYS A 263 21.85 2.70 7.15
C CYS A 263 21.95 4.16 6.68
N LEU A 264 22.29 5.09 7.59
CA LEU A 264 22.50 6.49 7.25
C LEU A 264 23.60 6.65 6.20
N PHE A 265 24.75 5.99 6.39
CA PHE A 265 25.84 6.06 5.43
C PHE A 265 25.41 5.50 4.06
N ALA A 266 24.78 4.33 4.03
CA ALA A 266 24.34 3.71 2.79
C ALA A 266 23.28 4.55 2.04
N VAL A 267 22.29 5.08 2.75
CA VAL A 267 21.21 5.87 2.16
C VAL A 267 21.74 7.24 1.70
N ALA A 268 22.59 7.89 2.51
CA ALA A 268 23.21 9.16 2.14
C ALA A 268 24.17 9.01 0.94
N TRP A 269 24.90 7.91 0.87
CA TRP A 269 25.75 7.59 -0.28
C TRP A 269 24.92 7.38 -1.56
N LEU A 270 23.85 6.61 -1.49
CA LEU A 270 22.92 6.41 -2.61
C LEU A 270 22.30 7.72 -3.06
N TRP A 271 21.91 8.56 -2.11
CA TRP A 271 21.35 9.88 -2.42
C TRP A 271 22.38 10.78 -3.11
N ALA A 272 23.62 10.84 -2.58
CA ALA A 272 24.69 11.63 -3.16
C ALA A 272 25.05 11.13 -4.57
N TRP A 273 25.12 9.81 -4.76
CA TRP A 273 25.38 9.19 -6.06
C TRP A 273 24.27 9.53 -7.08
N LEU A 274 22.99 9.40 -6.70
CA LEU A 274 21.85 9.77 -7.55
C LEU A 274 21.91 11.24 -7.94
N SER A 275 22.09 12.14 -6.96
CA SER A 275 22.17 13.58 -7.20
C SER A 275 23.35 13.94 -8.10
N ALA A 276 24.53 13.36 -7.87
CA ALA A 276 25.70 13.55 -8.73
C ALA A 276 25.45 13.06 -10.16
N SER A 277 24.79 11.90 -10.31
CA SER A 277 24.43 11.35 -11.62
C SER A 277 23.52 12.29 -12.40
N LEU A 278 22.51 12.87 -11.76
CA LEU A 278 21.59 13.83 -12.37
C LEU A 278 22.31 15.12 -12.78
N MET A 279 23.19 15.66 -11.91
CA MET A 279 23.97 16.86 -12.21
C MET A 279 24.96 16.62 -13.37
N LEU A 280 25.62 15.47 -13.41
CA LEU A 280 26.58 15.13 -14.49
C LEU A 280 25.90 14.94 -15.84
N HIS A 281 24.67 14.47 -15.88
CA HIS A 281 23.92 14.29 -17.13
C HIS A 281 23.07 15.51 -17.50
N GLY A 282 23.03 16.55 -16.65
CA GLY A 282 22.32 17.80 -16.90
C GLY A 282 20.79 17.66 -16.93
N GLY A 283 20.22 16.62 -16.28
CA GLY A 283 18.77 16.44 -16.24
C GLY A 283 18.31 15.00 -16.02
N PRO A 284 17.08 14.68 -16.42
CA PRO A 284 16.49 13.35 -16.26
C PRO A 284 17.28 12.26 -16.97
N LEU A 285 17.38 11.10 -16.35
CA LEU A 285 18.05 9.92 -16.89
C LEU A 285 17.19 9.25 -17.97
N ARG A 286 17.79 8.42 -18.82
CA ARG A 286 17.04 7.62 -19.82
C ARG A 286 15.92 6.80 -19.18
N LEU A 287 16.20 6.19 -18.03
CA LEU A 287 15.22 5.43 -17.27
C LEU A 287 14.02 6.29 -16.84
N ASP A 288 14.22 7.57 -16.56
CA ASP A 288 13.13 8.50 -16.22
C ASP A 288 12.17 8.67 -17.40
N HIS A 289 12.71 8.83 -18.59
CA HIS A 289 11.93 8.96 -19.83
C HIS A 289 11.18 7.66 -20.16
N ASP A 290 11.84 6.50 -20.05
CA ASP A 290 11.22 5.20 -20.33
C ASP A 290 10.06 4.92 -19.38
N VAL A 291 10.26 5.16 -18.07
CA VAL A 291 9.22 4.97 -17.06
C VAL A 291 8.09 5.97 -17.23
N HIS A 292 8.41 7.22 -17.55
CA HIS A 292 7.38 8.23 -17.83
C HIS A 292 6.51 7.85 -19.04
N ALA A 293 7.14 7.42 -20.13
CA ALA A 293 6.43 6.95 -21.32
C ALA A 293 5.53 5.75 -21.02
N LEU A 294 6.03 4.79 -20.21
CA LEU A 294 5.25 3.64 -19.77
C LEU A 294 4.03 4.09 -18.93
N MET A 295 4.23 4.95 -17.93
CA MET A 295 3.13 5.45 -17.08
C MET A 295 2.10 6.20 -17.90
N PHE A 296 2.56 7.01 -18.87
CA PHE A 296 1.68 7.73 -19.78
C PHE A 296 0.84 6.79 -20.65
N ALA A 297 1.43 5.73 -21.20
CA ALA A 297 0.73 4.72 -21.99
C ALA A 297 -0.35 3.96 -21.19
N LEU A 298 -0.16 3.85 -19.86
CA LEU A 298 -1.07 3.17 -18.95
C LEU A 298 -2.22 4.07 -18.45
N ARG A 299 -2.24 5.39 -18.79
CA ARG A 299 -3.26 6.33 -18.34
C ARG A 299 -4.66 5.87 -18.75
N ASN A 300 -5.57 5.89 -17.80
CA ASN A 300 -6.98 5.60 -18.01
C ASN A 300 -7.84 6.28 -16.92
N PRO A 301 -9.13 6.60 -17.23
CA PRO A 301 -9.97 7.42 -16.33
C PRO A 301 -10.19 6.84 -14.93
N LEU A 302 -10.21 5.52 -14.79
CA LEU A 302 -10.40 4.86 -13.49
C LEU A 302 -9.13 4.94 -12.64
N ALA A 303 -7.99 4.55 -13.21
CA ALA A 303 -6.70 4.64 -12.52
C ALA A 303 -6.34 6.10 -12.22
N ASP A 304 -6.64 7.03 -13.11
CA ASP A 304 -6.41 8.45 -12.95
C ASP A 304 -7.10 8.99 -11.69
N ARG A 305 -8.39 8.69 -11.51
CA ARG A 305 -9.15 9.11 -10.32
C ARG A 305 -8.63 8.46 -9.04
N MET A 306 -8.36 7.16 -9.10
CA MET A 306 -7.82 6.41 -7.96
C MET A 306 -6.46 6.96 -7.53
N LEU A 307 -5.54 7.11 -8.48
CA LEU A 307 -4.16 7.52 -8.18
C LEU A 307 -4.06 9.03 -7.88
N ALA A 308 -4.93 9.88 -8.43
CA ALA A 308 -5.04 11.26 -8.00
C ALA A 308 -5.48 11.38 -6.54
N THR A 309 -6.43 10.53 -6.11
CA THR A 309 -6.83 10.46 -4.70
C THR A 309 -5.67 9.95 -3.83
N LEU A 310 -4.95 8.90 -4.25
CA LEU A 310 -3.77 8.40 -3.53
C LEU A 310 -2.64 9.43 -3.46
N ALA A 311 -2.40 10.21 -4.52
CA ALA A 311 -1.44 11.30 -4.51
C ALA A 311 -1.79 12.38 -3.46
N GLY A 312 -3.08 12.58 -3.21
CA GLY A 312 -3.61 13.47 -2.19
C GLY A 312 -3.22 13.08 -0.75
N LEU A 313 -2.86 11.81 -0.49
CA LEU A 313 -2.36 11.37 0.83
C LEU A 313 -1.07 12.07 1.23
N GLY A 314 -0.22 12.43 0.26
CA GLY A 314 1.01 13.19 0.46
C GLY A 314 0.83 14.71 0.41
N SER A 315 -0.39 15.23 0.37
CA SER A 315 -0.67 16.67 0.33
C SER A 315 -0.40 17.36 1.66
N ALA A 316 -0.05 18.64 1.61
CA ALA A 316 0.25 19.44 2.80
C ALA A 316 -0.89 19.45 3.84
N PRO A 317 -2.20 19.57 3.48
CA PRO A 317 -3.27 19.54 4.47
C PRO A 317 -3.40 18.16 5.16
N VAL A 318 -3.23 17.05 4.43
CA VAL A 318 -3.33 15.70 5.01
C VAL A 318 -2.18 15.42 5.97
N LEU A 319 -0.94 15.65 5.53
CA LEU A 319 0.24 15.47 6.38
C LEU A 319 0.28 16.47 7.54
N GLY A 320 -0.16 17.72 7.29
CA GLY A 320 -0.21 18.79 8.29
C GLY A 320 -1.16 18.49 9.44
N VAL A 321 -2.36 17.96 9.16
CA VAL A 321 -3.33 17.55 10.20
C VAL A 321 -2.76 16.40 11.04
N ALA A 322 -2.19 15.38 10.41
CA ALA A 322 -1.57 14.26 11.13
C ALA A 322 -0.38 14.72 11.99
N PHE A 323 0.47 15.59 11.43
CA PHE A 323 1.59 16.20 12.12
C PHE A 323 1.12 17.00 13.34
N ALA A 324 0.16 17.91 13.15
CA ALA A 324 -0.36 18.77 14.21
C ALA A 324 -1.04 17.96 15.33
N ALA A 325 -1.83 16.94 14.99
CA ALA A 325 -2.48 16.09 15.96
C ALA A 325 -1.48 15.37 16.87
N ALA A 326 -0.41 14.79 16.30
CA ALA A 326 0.65 14.18 17.08
C ALA A 326 1.44 15.20 17.91
N LEU A 327 1.76 16.38 17.35
CA LEU A 327 2.45 17.44 18.06
C LEU A 327 1.64 17.94 19.26
N LEU A 328 0.37 18.24 19.06
CA LEU A 328 -0.54 18.67 20.13
C LEU A 328 -0.64 17.62 21.24
N TRP A 329 -0.74 16.35 20.88
CA TRP A 329 -0.73 15.26 21.85
C TRP A 329 0.56 15.22 22.67
N LEU A 330 1.73 15.32 22.02
CA LEU A 330 3.03 15.33 22.68
C LEU A 330 3.17 16.53 23.62
N LEU A 331 2.75 17.72 23.20
CA LEU A 331 2.76 18.94 24.02
C LEU A 331 1.80 18.83 25.21
N TRP A 332 0.58 18.33 25.00
CA TRP A 332 -0.40 18.10 26.07
C TRP A 332 0.14 17.13 27.15
N ARG A 333 0.86 16.09 26.69
CA ARG A 333 1.51 15.10 27.58
C ARG A 333 2.87 15.59 28.12
N ARG A 334 3.25 16.85 27.88
CA ARG A 334 4.51 17.49 28.29
C ARG A 334 5.76 16.71 27.86
N ARG A 335 5.72 16.11 26.65
CA ARG A 335 6.85 15.37 26.05
C ARG A 335 7.69 16.31 25.18
N TRP A 336 8.26 17.33 25.80
CA TRP A 336 8.96 18.44 25.12
C TRP A 336 10.10 17.95 24.22
N LEU A 337 10.86 16.95 24.67
CA LEU A 337 11.97 16.40 23.87
C LEU A 337 11.46 15.72 22.60
N ALA A 338 10.46 14.87 22.69
CA ALA A 338 9.84 14.21 21.55
C ALA A 338 9.17 15.24 20.63
N ALA A 339 8.43 16.22 21.21
CA ALA A 339 7.79 17.30 20.45
C ALA A 339 8.83 18.16 19.70
N GLY A 340 9.94 18.52 20.34
CA GLY A 340 11.01 19.29 19.71
C GLY A 340 11.67 18.53 18.55
N HIS A 341 11.96 17.24 18.70
CA HIS A 341 12.49 16.42 17.60
C HIS A 341 11.45 16.21 16.49
N TRP A 342 10.16 16.06 16.85
CA TRP A 342 9.06 15.94 15.89
C TRP A 342 8.93 17.19 15.03
N LEU A 343 8.91 18.36 15.69
CA LEU A 343 8.90 19.65 15.00
C LEU A 343 10.16 19.84 14.14
N GLY A 344 11.34 19.55 14.68
CA GLY A 344 12.61 19.64 13.97
C GLY A 344 12.68 18.70 12.77
N ALA A 345 12.11 17.47 12.88
CA ALA A 345 12.06 16.53 11.77
C ALA A 345 11.33 17.15 10.57
N VAL A 346 10.14 17.69 10.82
CA VAL A 346 9.29 18.22 9.75
C VAL A 346 9.80 19.59 9.24
N ALA A 347 10.16 20.50 10.14
CA ALA A 347 10.60 21.84 9.74
C ALA A 347 11.92 21.82 8.94
N VAL A 348 12.92 21.10 9.44
CA VAL A 348 14.22 21.00 8.74
C VAL A 348 14.09 20.13 7.49
N GLY A 349 13.30 19.04 7.54
CA GLY A 349 13.02 18.22 6.36
C GLY A 349 12.38 19.03 5.24
N LEU A 350 11.43 19.90 5.56
CA LEU A 350 10.82 20.82 4.60
C LEU A 350 11.83 21.84 4.07
N ALA A 351 12.61 22.48 4.97
CA ALA A 351 13.62 23.46 4.58
C ALA A 351 14.70 22.86 3.66
N LEU A 352 15.17 21.64 3.97
CA LEU A 352 16.12 20.91 3.11
C LEU A 352 15.52 20.62 1.73
N THR A 353 14.26 20.19 1.68
CA THR A 353 13.60 19.87 0.41
C THR A 353 13.41 21.12 -0.44
N LEU A 354 12.90 22.21 0.14
CA LEU A 354 12.72 23.49 -0.56
C LEU A 354 14.06 24.11 -0.98
N GLY A 355 15.09 24.00 -0.14
CA GLY A 355 16.43 24.49 -0.47
C GLY A 355 17.04 23.74 -1.65
N LEU A 356 16.88 22.43 -1.71
CA LEU A 356 17.35 21.61 -2.83
C LEU A 356 16.53 21.84 -4.10
N ASP A 357 15.22 21.98 -4.00
CA ASP A 357 14.34 22.32 -5.12
C ASP A 357 14.75 23.67 -5.77
N ALA A 358 15.19 24.63 -4.95
CA ALA A 358 15.69 25.91 -5.41
C ALA A 358 17.13 25.90 -5.97
N LEU A 359 17.92 24.87 -5.59
CA LEU A 359 19.33 24.76 -6.02
C LEU A 359 19.52 23.86 -7.23
N VAL A 360 18.63 22.87 -7.42
CA VAL A 360 18.72 21.88 -8.51
C VAL A 360 17.68 22.23 -9.56
N ASP A 361 18.14 22.83 -10.65
CA ASP A 361 17.32 23.24 -11.80
C ASP A 361 16.92 22.01 -12.65
N MET A 362 16.22 21.05 -12.08
CA MET A 362 15.79 19.86 -12.78
C MET A 362 14.37 20.05 -13.35
N PRO A 363 14.20 20.04 -14.68
CA PRO A 363 12.89 20.25 -15.30
C PRO A 363 11.94 19.10 -14.96
N ARG A 364 10.70 19.40 -14.65
CA ARG A 364 9.64 18.41 -14.45
C ARG A 364 9.26 17.71 -15.75
N PRO A 365 8.56 16.57 -15.68
CA PRO A 365 7.96 15.94 -16.86
C PRO A 365 7.08 16.90 -17.66
N PRO A 366 6.89 16.70 -18.97
CA PRO A 366 6.09 17.57 -19.84
C PRO A 366 4.64 17.80 -19.39
N THR A 367 4.12 16.92 -18.55
CA THR A 367 2.80 17.02 -17.93
C THR A 367 2.74 17.99 -16.74
N ALA A 368 3.87 18.49 -16.26
CA ALA A 368 3.97 19.33 -15.07
C ALA A 368 4.87 20.53 -15.35
N ALA A 369 4.44 21.71 -14.93
CA ALA A 369 5.24 22.94 -15.07
C ALA A 369 6.28 23.10 -13.94
N GLY A 370 7.40 23.74 -14.24
CA GLY A 370 8.43 24.15 -13.28
C GLY A 370 9.53 23.11 -13.02
N PHE A 371 10.31 23.37 -11.96
CA PHE A 371 11.39 22.47 -11.51
C PHE A 371 10.93 21.65 -10.30
N GLY A 372 11.54 20.52 -10.02
CA GLY A 372 10.99 19.69 -8.96
C GLY A 372 11.81 18.52 -8.44
N PHE A 373 13.07 18.73 -8.13
CA PHE A 373 13.91 17.72 -7.47
C PHE A 373 14.33 18.19 -6.07
N PRO A 374 14.17 17.37 -5.05
CA PRO A 374 13.42 16.11 -4.98
C PRO A 374 11.90 16.34 -4.79
N SER A 375 11.08 15.32 -5.00
CA SER A 375 9.62 15.43 -4.80
C SER A 375 9.24 15.77 -3.36
N ILE A 376 8.72 16.99 -3.13
CA ILE A 376 8.33 17.50 -1.80
C ILE A 376 7.33 16.57 -1.12
N ALA A 377 6.29 16.12 -1.85
CA ALA A 377 5.25 15.26 -1.30
C ALA A 377 5.81 13.91 -0.81
N VAL A 378 6.72 13.31 -1.58
CA VAL A 378 7.34 12.03 -1.23
C VAL A 378 8.32 12.20 -0.06
N THR A 379 9.16 13.25 -0.11
CA THR A 379 10.10 13.55 0.99
C THR A 379 9.35 13.76 2.30
N MET A 380 8.31 14.61 2.28
CA MET A 380 7.56 14.92 3.50
C MET A 380 6.75 13.72 4.01
N THR A 381 6.20 12.88 3.13
CA THR A 381 5.57 11.62 3.54
C THR A 381 6.60 10.71 4.23
N THR A 382 7.80 10.57 3.66
CA THR A 382 8.89 9.78 4.23
C THR A 382 9.32 10.34 5.60
N VAL A 383 9.44 11.66 5.73
CA VAL A 383 9.85 12.32 7.00
C VAL A 383 8.77 12.16 8.07
N VAL A 384 7.52 12.47 7.75
CA VAL A 384 6.40 12.43 8.71
C VAL A 384 6.17 11.00 9.18
N PHE A 385 5.94 10.06 8.27
CA PHE A 385 5.69 8.68 8.65
C PHE A 385 6.94 7.97 9.20
N GLY A 386 8.11 8.26 8.62
CA GLY A 386 9.39 7.65 9.03
C GLY A 386 9.79 8.06 10.45
N PHE A 387 9.75 9.34 10.79
CA PHE A 387 10.10 9.77 12.14
C PHE A 387 9.02 9.40 13.16
N PHE A 388 7.73 9.42 12.76
CA PHE A 388 6.65 8.87 13.59
C PHE A 388 6.89 7.38 13.90
N ALA A 389 7.34 6.61 12.91
CA ALA A 389 7.74 5.22 13.12
C ALA A 389 8.90 5.10 14.13
N VAL A 390 9.89 5.99 14.09
CA VAL A 390 10.98 6.03 15.08
C VAL A 390 10.45 6.27 16.50
N LEU A 391 9.50 7.20 16.65
CA LEU A 391 8.88 7.50 17.96
C LEU A 391 8.16 6.27 18.54
N ILE A 392 7.33 5.59 17.72
CA ILE A 392 6.54 4.45 18.18
C ILE A 392 7.39 3.19 18.35
N ALA A 393 8.29 2.89 17.40
CA ALA A 393 9.08 1.67 17.43
C ALA A 393 10.01 1.57 18.65
N ARG A 394 10.38 2.71 19.23
CA ARG A 394 11.17 2.74 20.47
C ARG A 394 10.48 2.02 21.63
N GLU A 395 9.16 2.18 21.73
CA GLU A 395 8.34 1.68 22.83
C GLU A 395 7.78 0.27 22.56
N LEU A 396 7.95 -0.25 21.33
CA LEU A 396 7.44 -1.56 20.93
C LEU A 396 8.43 -2.69 21.26
N PRO A 397 7.94 -3.87 21.70
CA PRO A 397 8.79 -5.02 21.96
C PRO A 397 9.24 -5.70 20.65
N GLY A 398 10.52 -6.10 20.57
CA GLY A 398 11.07 -7.04 19.60
C GLY A 398 10.54 -6.94 18.16
N ARG A 399 9.88 -7.99 17.69
CA ARG A 399 9.35 -8.09 16.31
C ARG A 399 8.27 -7.06 15.95
N GLN A 400 7.58 -6.50 16.94
CA GLN A 400 6.53 -5.51 16.65
C GLN A 400 7.09 -4.16 16.18
N ARG A 401 8.38 -3.90 16.38
CA ARG A 401 9.05 -2.67 15.92
C ARG A 401 9.05 -2.50 14.41
N VAL A 402 8.85 -3.56 13.63
CA VAL A 402 8.85 -3.49 12.16
C VAL A 402 7.58 -2.83 11.61
N TRP A 403 6.44 -2.98 12.28
CA TRP A 403 5.15 -2.52 11.77
C TRP A 403 5.05 -1.02 11.48
N PRO A 404 5.51 -0.11 12.37
CA PRO A 404 5.51 1.32 12.06
C PRO A 404 6.34 1.67 10.83
N TYR A 405 7.48 1.01 10.63
CA TYR A 405 8.33 1.22 9.44
C TYR A 405 7.70 0.67 8.16
N LEU A 406 6.99 -0.45 8.26
CA LEU A 406 6.19 -0.97 7.14
C LEU A 406 5.10 0.01 6.72
N LEU A 407 4.37 0.57 7.67
CA LEU A 407 3.35 1.58 7.39
C LEU A 407 3.96 2.83 6.75
N ALA A 408 5.14 3.27 7.22
CA ALA A 408 5.85 4.39 6.62
C ALA A 408 6.27 4.07 5.17
N GLY A 409 6.83 2.89 4.91
CA GLY A 409 7.22 2.44 3.57
C GLY A 409 6.01 2.34 2.63
N ILE A 410 4.91 1.77 3.10
CA ILE A 410 3.66 1.68 2.32
C ILE A 410 3.12 3.07 1.97
N ALA A 411 3.02 3.99 2.94
CA ALA A 411 2.54 5.34 2.69
C ALA A 411 3.43 6.07 1.66
N THR A 412 4.75 5.96 1.80
CA THR A 412 5.72 6.53 0.86
C THR A 412 5.58 5.93 -0.54
N ALA A 413 5.45 4.60 -0.65
CA ALA A 413 5.30 3.90 -1.93
C ALA A 413 3.98 4.27 -2.63
N LEU A 414 2.87 4.35 -1.88
CA LEU A 414 1.57 4.78 -2.43
C LEU A 414 1.64 6.18 -3.02
N VAL A 415 2.17 7.14 -2.27
CA VAL A 415 2.30 8.53 -2.73
C VAL A 415 3.30 8.62 -3.90
N GLY A 416 4.44 7.95 -3.80
CA GLY A 416 5.46 7.92 -4.84
C GLY A 416 4.94 7.35 -6.15
N PHE A 417 4.31 6.18 -6.11
CA PHE A 417 3.74 5.54 -7.30
C PHE A 417 2.62 6.40 -7.93
N ALA A 418 1.75 6.98 -7.11
CA ALA A 418 0.68 7.85 -7.60
C ALA A 418 1.23 9.08 -8.31
N ARG A 419 2.28 9.72 -7.76
CA ARG A 419 2.95 10.86 -8.38
C ARG A 419 3.68 10.50 -9.67
N LEU A 420 4.29 9.33 -9.72
CA LEU A 420 4.95 8.79 -10.90
C LEU A 420 3.95 8.53 -12.03
N TYR A 421 2.86 7.83 -11.72
CA TYR A 421 1.81 7.51 -12.68
C TYR A 421 1.14 8.77 -13.28
N LEU A 422 0.91 9.78 -12.45
CA LEU A 422 0.31 11.05 -12.90
C LEU A 422 1.27 11.88 -13.77
N GLY A 423 2.54 11.50 -13.86
CA GLY A 423 3.56 12.28 -14.55
C GLY A 423 3.93 13.59 -13.83
N ALA A 424 3.66 13.68 -12.54
CA ALA A 424 3.98 14.85 -11.73
C ALA A 424 5.47 15.01 -11.44
N HIS A 425 6.21 13.90 -11.44
CA HIS A 425 7.64 13.81 -11.15
C HIS A 425 8.30 12.66 -11.92
N TRP A 426 9.59 12.78 -12.15
CA TRP A 426 10.43 11.71 -12.64
C TRP A 426 10.64 10.61 -11.58
N LEU A 427 11.04 9.42 -12.01
CA LEU A 427 11.39 8.34 -11.07
C LEU A 427 12.54 8.77 -10.15
N SER A 428 13.54 9.46 -10.70
CA SER A 428 14.69 10.00 -9.96
C SER A 428 14.25 11.02 -8.88
N ASP A 429 13.23 11.88 -9.14
CA ASP A 429 12.68 12.81 -8.15
C ASP A 429 12.03 12.08 -6.96
N ILE A 430 11.33 10.98 -7.27
CA ILE A 430 10.70 10.12 -6.27
C ILE A 430 11.76 9.43 -5.41
N LEU A 431 12.75 8.80 -6.06
CA LEU A 431 13.86 8.14 -5.37
C LEU A 431 14.70 9.15 -4.57
N GLY A 432 14.97 10.32 -5.14
CA GLY A 432 15.66 11.41 -4.46
C GLY A 432 14.91 11.86 -3.20
N GLY A 433 13.58 11.97 -3.28
CA GLY A 433 12.72 12.31 -2.14
C GLY A 433 12.71 11.26 -1.04
N VAL A 434 12.62 9.98 -1.41
CA VAL A 434 12.70 8.85 -0.45
C VAL A 434 14.06 8.84 0.24
N LEU A 435 15.15 8.92 -0.51
CA LEU A 435 16.51 8.85 0.02
C LEU A 435 16.85 10.06 0.89
N LEU A 436 16.47 11.28 0.50
CA LEU A 436 16.64 12.48 1.30
C LEU A 436 15.84 12.38 2.61
N GLY A 437 14.56 12.05 2.51
CA GLY A 437 13.69 11.90 3.67
C GLY A 437 14.19 10.83 4.63
N ALA A 438 14.61 9.67 4.12
CA ALA A 438 15.18 8.59 4.91
C ALA A 438 16.51 9.01 5.58
N THR A 439 17.40 9.68 4.85
CA THR A 439 18.65 10.22 5.39
C THR A 439 18.38 11.14 6.58
N TRP A 440 17.45 12.10 6.40
CA TRP A 440 17.09 13.02 7.46
C TRP A 440 16.42 12.33 8.65
N VAL A 441 15.51 11.41 8.42
CA VAL A 441 14.87 10.60 9.48
C VAL A 441 15.90 9.80 10.26
N LEU A 442 16.91 9.23 9.60
CA LEU A 442 17.99 8.51 10.27
C LEU A 442 18.84 9.44 11.14
N ILE A 443 19.21 10.63 10.67
CA ILE A 443 19.99 11.62 11.44
C ILE A 443 19.21 12.00 12.72
N ILE A 444 17.97 12.47 12.57
CA ILE A 444 17.18 12.94 13.71
C ILE A 444 16.74 11.77 14.61
N GLY A 445 16.55 10.58 14.04
CA GLY A 445 16.26 9.36 14.76
C GLY A 445 17.43 8.92 15.66
N ILE A 446 18.67 9.02 15.18
CA ILE A 446 19.87 8.80 15.99
C ILE A 446 19.97 9.85 17.11
N ALA A 447 19.75 11.13 16.80
CA ALA A 447 19.77 12.21 17.77
C ALA A 447 18.73 11.99 18.89
N TYR A 448 17.51 11.62 18.52
CA TYR A 448 16.43 11.32 19.47
C TYR A 448 16.73 10.10 20.35
N ARG A 449 17.23 9.00 19.77
CA ARG A 449 17.53 7.76 20.52
C ARG A 449 18.69 7.91 21.50
N ARG A 450 19.61 8.83 21.26
CA ARG A 450 20.70 9.14 22.19
C ARG A 450 20.23 9.79 23.50
N ARG A 451 19.07 10.45 23.48
CA ARG A 451 18.50 11.12 24.66
C ARG A 451 17.65 10.13 25.45
N ARG A 452 17.89 10.07 26.78
CA ARG A 452 17.04 9.28 27.69
C ARG A 452 15.75 10.05 27.92
N GLU A 453 14.64 9.55 27.38
CA GLU A 453 13.31 10.02 27.70
C GLU A 453 12.55 8.92 28.42
N ARG A 454 11.67 9.30 29.38
CA ARG A 454 10.79 8.35 30.07
C ARG A 454 9.85 7.70 29.04
N ALA A 455 9.67 6.37 29.13
CA ALA A 455 8.71 5.65 28.34
C ALA A 455 7.33 6.32 28.39
N PHE A 456 6.62 6.33 27.29
CA PHE A 456 5.27 6.91 27.23
C PHE A 456 4.27 5.95 26.58
N TRP A 457 3.00 6.19 26.82
CA TRP A 457 1.93 5.34 26.35
C TRP A 457 1.71 5.58 24.85
N MET A 458 2.28 4.74 24.00
CA MET A 458 2.30 4.95 22.56
C MET A 458 0.96 4.68 21.86
N ARG A 459 0.10 3.79 22.41
CA ARG A 459 -1.19 3.46 21.77
C ARG A 459 -2.07 4.69 21.52
N PRO A 460 -2.30 5.59 22.51
CA PRO A 460 -3.07 6.81 22.27
C PRO A 460 -2.41 7.72 21.23
N LEU A 461 -1.08 7.88 21.24
CA LEU A 461 -0.37 8.66 20.23
C LEU A 461 -0.55 8.08 18.83
N ALA A 462 -0.43 6.73 18.70
CA ALA A 462 -0.63 6.06 17.43
C ALA A 462 -2.08 6.25 16.91
N TRP A 463 -3.08 6.09 17.77
CA TRP A 463 -4.48 6.33 17.40
C TRP A 463 -4.72 7.79 17.01
N THR A 464 -4.12 8.74 17.73
CA THR A 464 -4.23 10.17 17.40
C THR A 464 -3.64 10.47 16.03
N PHE A 465 -2.43 10.01 15.75
CA PHE A 465 -1.78 10.25 14.47
C PHE A 465 -2.49 9.56 13.30
N TYR A 466 -2.65 8.23 13.36
CA TYR A 466 -3.27 7.48 12.26
C TYR A 466 -4.75 7.80 12.09
N GLY A 467 -5.47 8.07 13.17
CA GLY A 467 -6.86 8.50 13.14
C GLY A 467 -7.01 9.88 12.48
N ALA A 468 -6.19 10.85 12.89
CA ALA A 468 -6.16 12.18 12.28
C ALA A 468 -5.75 12.13 10.80
N PHE A 469 -4.75 11.31 10.46
CA PHE A 469 -4.36 11.07 9.07
C PHE A 469 -5.50 10.47 8.26
N ALA A 470 -6.17 9.43 8.75
CA ALA A 470 -7.27 8.77 8.03
C ALA A 470 -8.47 9.72 7.81
N LEU A 471 -8.82 10.52 8.82
CA LEU A 471 -9.87 11.53 8.71
C LEU A 471 -9.50 12.63 7.70
N ALA A 472 -8.28 13.16 7.79
CA ALA A 472 -7.79 14.17 6.86
C ALA A 472 -7.69 13.62 5.42
N ALA A 473 -7.19 12.39 5.26
CA ALA A 473 -7.11 11.72 3.97
C ALA A 473 -8.50 11.51 3.36
N GLY A 474 -9.46 11.00 4.14
CA GLY A 474 -10.85 10.80 3.68
C GLY A 474 -11.55 12.11 3.29
N TYR A 475 -11.17 13.22 3.93
CA TYR A 475 -11.76 14.52 3.64
C TYR A 475 -11.07 15.25 2.48
N PHE A 476 -9.75 15.40 2.53
CA PHE A 476 -9.00 16.25 1.59
C PHE A 476 -8.60 15.53 0.29
N ALA A 477 -8.21 14.25 0.35
CA ALA A 477 -7.66 13.57 -0.82
C ALA A 477 -8.68 13.41 -1.97
N PRO A 478 -9.95 13.02 -1.75
CA PRO A 478 -10.93 12.97 -2.83
C PRO A 478 -11.27 14.36 -3.39
N ARG A 479 -11.26 15.39 -2.54
CA ARG A 479 -11.55 16.78 -2.95
C ARG A 479 -10.45 17.41 -3.77
N SER A 480 -9.20 17.04 -3.53
CA SER A 480 -8.04 17.52 -4.31
C SER A 480 -7.85 16.76 -5.63
N ALA A 481 -8.43 15.57 -5.77
CA ALA A 481 -8.23 14.72 -6.95
C ALA A 481 -8.60 15.40 -8.28
N PRO A 482 -9.74 16.12 -8.43
CA PRO A 482 -10.07 16.80 -9.68
C PRO A 482 -9.05 17.88 -10.05
N GLN A 483 -8.56 18.67 -9.08
CA GLN A 483 -7.53 19.69 -9.30
C GLN A 483 -6.20 19.05 -9.69
N THR A 484 -5.82 17.96 -9.04
CA THR A 484 -4.62 17.19 -9.37
C THR A 484 -4.69 16.64 -10.80
N LEU A 485 -5.85 16.12 -11.21
CA LEU A 485 -6.04 15.64 -12.58
C LEU A 485 -5.94 16.77 -13.60
N ALA A 486 -6.54 17.92 -13.31
CA ALA A 486 -6.47 19.08 -14.21
C ALA A 486 -5.03 19.61 -14.36
N GLN A 487 -4.21 19.54 -13.30
CA GLN A 487 -2.80 19.96 -13.33
C GLN A 487 -1.91 19.04 -14.17
N PHE A 488 -2.20 17.74 -14.18
CA PHE A 488 -1.38 16.70 -14.82
C PHE A 488 -2.11 16.03 -15.98
N GLN A 489 -2.86 16.81 -16.74
CA GLN A 489 -3.47 16.31 -17.98
C GLN A 489 -2.38 16.02 -19.02
N PRO A 490 -2.49 14.87 -19.72
CA PRO A 490 -1.62 14.62 -20.84
C PRO A 490 -1.78 15.74 -21.90
N PRO A 491 -0.68 16.20 -22.49
CA PRO A 491 -0.78 17.14 -23.59
C PRO A 491 -1.61 16.53 -24.72
N PRO A 492 -2.40 17.32 -25.44
CA PRO A 492 -3.22 16.82 -26.54
C PRO A 492 -2.35 16.07 -27.57
N ALA A 493 -2.92 15.03 -28.18
CA ALA A 493 -2.17 14.11 -29.05
C ALA A 493 -1.35 14.82 -30.16
N ARG A 494 -1.82 15.98 -30.63
CA ARG A 494 -1.09 16.83 -31.60
C ARG A 494 0.26 17.32 -31.07
N VAL A 495 0.34 17.69 -29.77
CA VAL A 495 1.59 18.18 -29.15
C VAL A 495 2.59 17.04 -28.94
N LEU A 496 2.12 15.83 -28.69
CA LEU A 496 2.96 14.62 -28.56
C LEU A 496 3.56 14.22 -29.92
N ALA A 497 2.80 14.29 -30.99
CA ALA A 497 3.30 14.02 -32.34
C ALA A 497 4.43 14.98 -32.73
N ILE A 498 4.33 16.26 -32.34
CA ILE A 498 5.37 17.28 -32.62
C ILE A 498 6.61 17.06 -31.73
N ALA A 499 6.44 16.61 -30.48
CA ALA A 499 7.56 16.34 -29.57
C ALA A 499 8.35 15.08 -30.01
N ASP A 500 7.66 14.05 -30.46
CA ASP A 500 8.25 12.80 -30.98
C ASP A 500 9.04 13.05 -32.28
N TRP A 501 8.54 13.94 -33.10
CA TRP A 501 9.19 14.39 -34.34
C TRP A 501 10.52 15.09 -34.11
N ARG A 502 10.59 15.99 -33.13
CA ARG A 502 11.84 16.68 -32.75
C ARG A 502 12.88 15.75 -32.15
N ALA A 503 12.43 14.72 -31.41
CA ALA A 503 13.31 13.72 -30.80
C ALA A 503 14.00 12.82 -31.83
N HIS A 504 13.38 12.62 -33.01
CA HIS A 504 13.89 11.73 -34.06
C HIS A 504 14.64 12.45 -35.20
N GLY A 505 14.87 13.77 -35.08
CA GLY A 505 15.68 14.52 -36.06
C GLY A 505 15.12 14.58 -37.47
N LEU A 506 13.80 14.38 -37.61
CA LEU A 506 13.13 14.46 -38.92
C LEU A 506 12.82 15.92 -39.23
N GLU A 507 13.00 16.33 -40.48
CA GLU A 507 12.77 17.72 -40.93
C GLU A 507 11.38 18.24 -40.59
N ASP A 508 11.31 19.50 -40.18
CA ASP A 508 10.13 20.21 -39.64
C ASP A 508 8.93 20.14 -40.63
N PRO A 509 7.80 19.52 -40.28
CA PRO A 509 6.65 19.45 -41.16
C PRO A 509 5.87 20.76 -41.27
N ARG A 510 6.34 21.85 -40.65
CA ARG A 510 5.66 23.15 -40.70
C ARG A 510 5.37 23.61 -42.12
N HIS A 511 6.21 23.23 -43.09
CA HIS A 511 5.95 23.51 -44.49
C HIS A 511 4.76 22.74 -45.10
N ARG A 512 4.25 21.71 -44.44
CA ARG A 512 3.05 20.98 -44.92
C ARG A 512 1.77 21.34 -44.18
N PHE A 513 1.91 21.72 -42.91
CA PHE A 513 0.74 22.04 -42.06
C PHE A 513 0.30 23.51 -42.12
N ASP A 514 1.22 24.44 -42.42
CA ASP A 514 0.84 25.84 -42.66
C ASP A 514 -0.03 26.01 -43.91
N LEU A 515 0.05 25.08 -44.86
CA LEU A 515 -0.81 25.09 -46.07
C LEU A 515 -2.22 24.53 -45.80
N GLU A 516 -2.39 23.57 -44.88
CA GLU A 516 -3.73 23.04 -44.54
C GLU A 516 -4.50 23.92 -43.56
N ILE A 517 -3.82 24.71 -42.70
CA ILE A 517 -4.49 25.64 -41.78
C ILE A 517 -4.97 26.91 -42.49
N GLU A 518 -4.27 27.34 -43.55
CA GLU A 518 -4.71 28.47 -44.35
C GLU A 518 -5.94 28.13 -45.23
N GLU A 519 -6.08 26.87 -45.68
CA GLU A 519 -7.29 26.46 -46.43
C GLU A 519 -8.53 26.33 -45.55
N ASP A 520 -8.42 25.84 -44.31
CA ASP A 520 -9.56 25.70 -43.38
C ASP A 520 -10.05 27.05 -42.79
N LEU A 521 -9.22 28.12 -42.84
CA LEU A 521 -9.61 29.46 -42.38
C LEU A 521 -10.20 30.35 -43.46
N ILE A 522 -10.22 29.89 -44.71
CA ILE A 522 -10.80 30.63 -45.87
C ILE A 522 -12.21 30.10 -46.19
N GLU A 523 -12.64 28.94 -45.66
CA GLU A 523 -13.98 28.38 -45.88
C GLU A 523 -14.98 28.59 -44.71
N GLU A 524 -14.66 29.31 -43.62
CA GLU A 524 -15.60 29.87 -42.66
C GLU A 524 -15.65 31.43 -42.80
#